data_d5b484fb3f693b8061892355558a016c
#
_entry.id   d5b484fb3f693b8061892355558a016c
#
_cell.length_a   1.000
_cell.length_b   1.000
_cell.length_c   1.000
_cell.angle_alpha   90.00
_cell.angle_beta   90.00
_cell.angle_gamma   90.00
#
_symmetry.space_group_name_H-M   'P 1'
#
loop_
_entity.id
_entity.type
_entity.pdbx_description
1 polymer ?
#
loop_
_entity_poly.entity_id
_entity_poly.type
_entity_poly.pdbx_seq_one_letter_code
_entity_poly.pdbx_strand_id
1 'polypeptide(L)'
;MKKIVVLSDTHGNLGAIYSIYDILLESDMVFHLGDHFDDMNELSQTLGDKLYRVYGNCDFGRDPKEILVEVEGLKIFATHGDLYGVKRSADRLIERAKTLGANVVFYGHTHSAEIREVDGITIINPGNAERYGTNKSFSYCVVSGEKITAVINKNID
;
A
#
# COMPACT_ATOMS: atom_id res chain seq x y z
N MET A 1 8.46 2.92 -17.40
CA MET A 1 7.43 2.04 -16.77
C MET A 1 7.94 1.52 -15.43
N LYS A 2 7.13 1.64 -14.40
CA LYS A 2 7.46 1.18 -13.05
C LYS A 2 6.43 0.18 -12.54
N LYS A 3 6.90 -0.92 -11.99
CA LYS A 3 6.08 -1.98 -11.39
C LYS A 3 6.06 -1.79 -9.88
N ILE A 4 4.87 -1.72 -9.30
CA ILE A 4 4.69 -1.44 -7.87
C ILE A 4 3.82 -2.53 -7.24
N VAL A 5 4.28 -3.07 -6.11
CA VAL A 5 3.49 -3.96 -5.27
C VAL A 5 3.06 -3.21 -4.02
N VAL A 6 1.80 -3.34 -3.65
CA VAL A 6 1.24 -2.73 -2.44
C VAL A 6 0.66 -3.81 -1.54
N LEU A 7 1.15 -3.86 -0.31
CA LEU A 7 0.72 -4.78 0.75
C LEU A 7 0.23 -3.98 1.95
N SER A 8 -0.66 -4.54 2.73
CA SER A 8 -1.10 -3.95 4.00
C SER A 8 -1.67 -5.00 4.94
N ASP A 9 -1.67 -4.66 6.23
CA ASP A 9 -2.42 -5.45 7.23
C ASP A 9 -2.03 -6.93 7.20
N THR A 10 -0.73 -7.20 7.27
CA THR A 10 -0.17 -8.55 7.23
C THR A 10 -0.27 -9.28 8.58
N HIS A 11 -0.31 -8.52 9.67
CA HIS A 11 -0.53 -9.03 11.03
C HIS A 11 0.25 -10.32 11.37
N GLY A 12 1.55 -10.32 11.04
CA GLY A 12 2.45 -11.43 11.37
C GLY A 12 2.44 -12.58 10.36
N ASN A 13 1.71 -12.46 9.26
CA ASN A 13 1.64 -13.54 8.26
C ASN A 13 2.81 -13.45 7.28
N LEU A 14 3.99 -13.88 7.73
CA LEU A 14 5.19 -13.92 6.88
C LEU A 14 5.02 -14.87 5.69
N GLY A 15 4.26 -15.95 5.87
CA GLY A 15 3.99 -16.90 4.79
C GLY A 15 3.35 -16.25 3.58
N ALA A 16 2.39 -15.35 3.81
CA ALA A 16 1.75 -14.58 2.74
C ALA A 16 2.77 -13.74 1.98
N ILE A 17 3.63 -13.04 2.69
CA ILE A 17 4.66 -12.20 2.09
C ILE A 17 5.62 -13.05 1.24
N TYR A 18 6.10 -14.17 1.77
CA TYR A 18 7.01 -15.05 1.05
C TYR A 18 6.34 -15.77 -0.12
N SER A 19 5.02 -15.94 -0.09
CA SER A 19 4.29 -16.54 -1.23
C SER A 19 4.40 -15.70 -2.51
N ILE A 20 4.67 -14.41 -2.38
CA ILE A 20 4.85 -13.49 -3.51
C ILE A 20 6.29 -12.95 -3.61
N TYR A 21 7.24 -13.66 -3.04
CA TYR A 21 8.64 -13.22 -2.96
C TYR A 21 9.22 -12.84 -4.34
N ASP A 22 9.00 -13.68 -5.35
CA ASP A 22 9.52 -13.43 -6.69
C ASP A 22 8.94 -12.14 -7.29
N ILE A 23 7.66 -11.89 -7.04
CA ILE A 23 6.98 -10.68 -7.50
C ILE A 23 7.58 -9.45 -6.81
N LEU A 24 7.88 -9.55 -5.51
CA LEU A 24 8.52 -8.46 -4.77
C LEU A 24 9.91 -8.16 -5.33
N LEU A 25 10.70 -9.18 -5.63
CA LEU A 25 12.03 -9.00 -6.18
C LEU A 25 12.02 -8.36 -7.57
N GLU A 26 11.06 -8.71 -8.40
CA GLU A 26 10.94 -8.19 -9.76
C GLU A 26 10.33 -6.80 -9.84
N SER A 27 9.69 -6.32 -8.78
CA SER A 27 9.07 -5.01 -8.77
C SER A 27 10.10 -3.89 -8.60
N ASP A 28 9.74 -2.70 -9.05
CA ASP A 28 10.57 -1.50 -8.89
C ASP A 28 10.35 -0.85 -7.53
N MET A 29 9.15 -0.98 -6.98
CA MET A 29 8.77 -0.41 -5.68
C MET A 29 7.84 -1.37 -4.95
N VAL A 30 8.00 -1.43 -3.63
CA VAL A 30 7.16 -2.22 -2.74
C VAL A 30 6.68 -1.31 -1.61
N PHE A 31 5.38 -1.23 -1.40
CA PHE A 31 4.78 -0.49 -0.29
C PHE A 31 4.13 -1.44 0.70
N HIS A 32 4.40 -1.23 1.98
CA HIS A 32 3.68 -1.86 3.08
C HIS A 32 3.01 -0.77 3.90
N LEU A 33 1.70 -0.81 3.98
CA LEU A 33 0.89 0.29 4.51
C LEU A 33 0.58 0.17 6.02
N GLY A 34 1.32 -0.67 6.72
CA GLY A 34 1.20 -0.76 8.18
C GLY A 34 0.33 -1.92 8.66
N ASP A 35 0.20 -1.97 9.96
CA ASP A 35 -0.28 -3.08 10.75
C ASP A 35 0.61 -4.32 10.53
N HIS A 36 1.62 -4.37 11.36
CA HIS A 36 2.81 -5.19 11.31
C HIS A 36 3.86 -4.73 10.29
N PHE A 37 4.22 -3.45 10.41
CA PHE A 37 5.36 -2.83 9.74
C PHE A 37 6.61 -3.73 9.77
N ASP A 38 6.85 -4.38 10.91
CA ASP A 38 8.03 -5.21 11.14
C ASP A 38 8.01 -6.54 10.36
N ASP A 39 6.89 -6.93 9.77
CA ASP A 39 6.83 -8.13 8.94
C ASP A 39 7.74 -8.04 7.71
N MET A 40 8.13 -6.83 7.30
CA MET A 40 9.05 -6.61 6.19
C MET A 40 10.51 -6.52 6.63
N ASN A 41 10.83 -6.66 7.92
CA ASN A 41 12.20 -6.47 8.40
C ASN A 41 13.19 -7.43 7.76
N GLU A 42 12.85 -8.71 7.61
CA GLU A 42 13.73 -9.70 6.99
C GLU A 42 14.03 -9.36 5.52
N LEU A 43 13.09 -8.76 4.82
CA LEU A 43 13.23 -8.40 3.41
C LEU A 43 13.79 -6.99 3.20
N SER A 44 13.96 -6.23 4.27
CA SER A 44 14.36 -4.82 4.16
C SER A 44 15.74 -4.65 3.52
N GLN A 45 16.69 -5.53 3.79
CA GLN A 45 18.01 -5.48 3.16
C GLN A 45 17.95 -5.92 1.70
N THR A 46 17.20 -6.96 1.40
CA THR A 46 17.06 -7.48 0.03
C THR A 46 16.36 -6.47 -0.87
N LEU A 47 15.29 -5.86 -0.40
CA LEU A 47 14.54 -4.87 -1.16
C LEU A 47 15.21 -3.50 -1.18
N GLY A 48 15.93 -3.15 -0.11
CA GLY A 48 16.69 -1.90 -0.04
C GLY A 48 15.81 -0.67 -0.25
N ASP A 49 16.28 0.24 -1.10
CA ASP A 49 15.63 1.54 -1.34
C ASP A 49 14.28 1.44 -2.05
N LYS A 50 13.92 0.29 -2.57
CA LYS A 50 12.61 0.13 -3.21
C LYS A 50 11.49 -0.21 -2.23
N LEU A 51 11.81 -0.47 -0.96
CA LEU A 51 10.83 -0.73 0.09
C LEU A 51 10.40 0.57 0.78
N TYR A 52 9.11 0.85 0.75
CA TYR A 52 8.46 1.98 1.39
C TYR A 52 7.46 1.45 2.42
N ARG A 53 7.56 1.93 3.66
CA ARG A 53 6.69 1.47 4.75
C ARG A 53 6.13 2.63 5.54
N VAL A 54 4.91 2.47 6.03
CA VAL A 54 4.30 3.38 7.01
C VAL A 54 3.78 2.56 8.19
N TYR A 55 3.73 3.19 9.35
CA TYR A 55 3.18 2.57 10.55
C TYR A 55 1.66 2.66 10.57
N GLY A 56 1.01 1.56 10.93
CA GLY A 56 -0.43 1.52 11.18
C GLY A 56 -0.76 1.72 12.66
N ASN A 57 -2.04 1.64 12.99
CA ASN A 57 -2.52 1.80 14.36
C ASN A 57 -2.16 0.62 15.29
N CYS A 58 -1.86 -0.55 14.72
CA CYS A 58 -1.40 -1.72 15.48
C CYS A 58 0.12 -1.78 15.64
N ASP A 59 0.84 -0.80 15.13
CA ASP A 59 2.30 -0.74 15.22
C ASP A 59 2.72 0.19 16.36
N PHE A 60 3.90 -0.06 16.92
CA PHE A 60 4.45 0.77 18.00
C PHE A 60 5.25 1.97 17.51
N GLY A 61 5.62 2.00 16.23
CA GLY A 61 6.35 3.10 15.63
C GLY A 61 5.48 4.34 15.40
N ARG A 62 6.12 5.49 15.32
CA ARG A 62 5.42 6.78 15.14
C ARG A 62 5.60 7.36 13.75
N ASP A 63 6.80 7.29 13.20
CA ASP A 63 7.13 7.87 11.91
C ASP A 63 7.98 6.93 11.06
N PRO A 64 7.67 6.82 9.77
CA PRO A 64 6.61 7.58 9.08
C PRO A 64 5.22 6.96 9.22
N LYS A 65 4.21 7.81 9.37
CA LYS A 65 2.79 7.46 9.30
C LYS A 65 2.22 7.69 7.92
N GLU A 66 2.85 8.56 7.16
CA GLU A 66 2.47 8.86 5.78
C GLU A 66 3.72 9.27 4.99
N ILE A 67 3.72 8.94 3.70
CA ILE A 67 4.80 9.30 2.78
C ILE A 67 4.22 9.80 1.47
N LEU A 68 4.97 10.66 0.81
CA LEU A 68 4.65 11.18 -0.52
C LEU A 68 5.81 10.87 -1.45
N VAL A 69 5.56 10.13 -2.52
CA VAL A 69 6.60 9.67 -3.44
C VAL A 69 6.23 10.09 -4.86
N GLU A 70 7.19 10.63 -5.59
CA GLU A 70 7.01 10.94 -7.01
C GLU A 70 7.52 9.80 -7.87
N VAL A 71 6.69 9.35 -8.81
CA VAL A 71 6.99 8.27 -9.74
C VAL A 71 6.51 8.68 -11.14
N GLU A 72 7.44 8.90 -12.06
CA GLU A 72 7.15 9.22 -13.47
C GLU A 72 6.08 10.30 -13.68
N GLY A 73 6.13 11.36 -12.89
CA GLY A 73 5.16 12.46 -12.98
C GLY A 73 3.91 12.31 -12.14
N LEU A 74 3.73 11.15 -11.48
CA LEU A 74 2.66 10.96 -10.50
C LEU A 74 3.18 11.21 -9.09
N LYS A 75 2.34 11.81 -8.26
CA LYS A 75 2.55 11.89 -6.82
C LYS A 75 1.68 10.86 -6.12
N ILE A 76 2.33 9.95 -5.41
CA ILE A 76 1.68 8.87 -4.66
C ILE A 76 1.72 9.22 -3.18
N PHE A 77 0.55 9.33 -2.57
CA PHE A 77 0.40 9.49 -1.13
C PHE A 77 0.08 8.12 -0.52
N ALA A 78 0.92 7.65 0.38
CA ALA A 78 0.74 6.36 1.04
C ALA A 78 0.59 6.55 2.55
N THR A 79 -0.44 5.95 3.13
CA THR A 79 -0.74 6.00 4.56
C THR A 79 -1.53 4.76 4.96
N HIS A 80 -1.51 4.40 6.25
CA HIS A 80 -2.35 3.29 6.70
C HIS A 80 -3.84 3.62 6.57
N GLY A 81 -4.24 4.82 6.94
CA GLY A 81 -5.62 5.30 6.79
C GLY A 81 -6.34 5.55 8.10
N ASP A 82 -5.85 5.03 9.21
CA ASP A 82 -6.47 5.21 10.54
C ASP A 82 -6.62 6.67 10.95
N LEU A 83 -5.68 7.53 10.53
CA LEU A 83 -5.70 8.95 10.83
C LEU A 83 -6.84 9.71 10.14
N TYR A 84 -7.43 9.12 9.11
CA TYR A 84 -8.41 9.78 8.24
C TYR A 84 -9.80 9.16 8.30
N GLY A 85 -10.06 8.29 9.27
CA GLY A 85 -11.38 7.70 9.49
C GLY A 85 -11.92 6.90 8.32
N VAL A 86 -11.04 6.19 7.60
CA VAL A 86 -11.38 5.50 6.35
C VAL A 86 -12.41 4.38 6.50
N LYS A 87 -12.64 3.87 7.71
CA LYS A 87 -13.69 2.89 7.96
C LYS A 87 -15.09 3.48 7.82
N ARG A 88 -15.22 4.81 7.92
CA ARG A 88 -16.49 5.52 7.72
C ARG A 88 -16.63 5.99 6.28
N SER A 89 -15.61 6.68 5.78
CA SER A 89 -15.56 7.17 4.40
C SER A 89 -14.13 7.54 4.04
N ALA A 90 -13.89 7.70 2.74
CA ALA A 90 -12.58 8.14 2.24
C ALA A 90 -12.48 9.68 2.13
N ASP A 91 -13.47 10.43 2.57
CA ASP A 91 -13.55 11.88 2.34
C ASP A 91 -12.34 12.64 2.90
N ARG A 92 -11.97 12.37 4.14
CA ARG A 92 -10.84 13.04 4.78
C ARG A 92 -9.51 12.65 4.14
N LEU A 93 -9.39 11.39 3.72
CA LEU A 93 -8.20 10.89 3.01
C LEU A 93 -8.03 11.63 1.68
N ILE A 94 -9.11 11.77 0.92
CA ILE A 94 -9.11 12.46 -0.37
C ILE A 94 -8.80 13.95 -0.19
N GLU A 95 -9.36 14.60 0.83
CA GLU A 95 -9.04 16.00 1.15
C GLU A 95 -7.54 16.17 1.44
N ARG A 96 -6.96 15.26 2.21
CA ARG A 96 -5.51 15.28 2.48
C ARG A 96 -4.70 15.10 1.19
N ALA A 97 -5.10 14.17 0.34
CA ALA A 97 -4.46 13.93 -0.95
C ALA A 97 -4.49 15.20 -1.83
N LYS A 98 -5.62 15.88 -1.88
CA LYS A 98 -5.75 17.15 -2.62
C LYS A 98 -4.79 18.20 -2.09
N THR A 99 -4.71 18.36 -0.77
CA THR A 99 -3.79 19.29 -0.12
C THR A 99 -2.34 19.03 -0.48
N LEU A 100 -1.96 17.74 -0.59
CA LEU A 100 -0.61 17.33 -0.95
C LEU A 100 -0.34 17.36 -2.46
N GLY A 101 -1.35 17.59 -3.27
CA GLY A 101 -1.23 17.50 -4.73
C GLY A 101 -1.03 16.07 -5.24
N ALA A 102 -1.50 15.08 -4.49
CA ALA A 102 -1.36 13.68 -4.87
C ALA A 102 -2.32 13.29 -5.98
N ASN A 103 -1.85 12.46 -6.90
CA ASN A 103 -2.66 11.89 -7.98
C ASN A 103 -3.18 10.50 -7.62
N VAL A 104 -2.45 9.80 -6.72
CA VAL A 104 -2.70 8.42 -6.33
C VAL A 104 -2.59 8.32 -4.82
N VAL A 105 -3.47 7.54 -4.21
CA VAL A 105 -3.45 7.24 -2.77
C VAL A 105 -3.41 5.74 -2.57
N PHE A 106 -2.44 5.29 -1.78
CA PHE A 106 -2.41 3.92 -1.25
C PHE A 106 -2.80 3.95 0.22
N TYR A 107 -3.79 3.17 0.61
CA TYR A 107 -4.22 3.08 2.01
C TYR A 107 -4.70 1.66 2.34
N GLY A 108 -4.72 1.32 3.62
CA GLY A 108 -5.16 0.03 4.13
C GLY A 108 -6.23 0.18 5.20
N HIS A 109 -6.03 -0.47 6.34
CA HIS A 109 -6.84 -0.36 7.55
C HIS A 109 -8.23 -0.99 7.47
N THR A 110 -8.96 -0.84 6.35
CA THR A 110 -10.33 -1.38 6.20
C THR A 110 -10.36 -2.90 5.98
N HIS A 111 -9.23 -3.50 5.60
CA HIS A 111 -9.12 -4.89 5.16
C HIS A 111 -9.94 -5.21 3.89
N SER A 112 -10.43 -4.18 3.20
CA SER A 112 -11.24 -4.33 1.98
C SER A 112 -10.50 -3.77 0.79
N ALA A 113 -10.16 -4.63 -0.17
CA ALA A 113 -9.50 -4.22 -1.39
C ALA A 113 -10.42 -3.34 -2.25
N GLU A 114 -9.87 -2.25 -2.76
CA GLU A 114 -10.60 -1.42 -3.74
C GLU A 114 -9.65 -0.68 -4.67
N ILE A 115 -10.15 -0.41 -5.85
CA ILE A 115 -9.52 0.48 -6.81
C ILE A 115 -10.65 1.35 -7.37
N ARG A 116 -10.56 2.66 -7.16
CA ARG A 116 -11.55 3.59 -7.73
C ARG A 116 -10.95 4.97 -7.92
N GLU A 117 -11.63 5.78 -8.67
CA GLU A 117 -11.24 7.17 -8.92
C GLU A 117 -12.26 8.12 -8.30
N VAL A 118 -11.76 9.11 -7.58
CA VAL A 118 -12.57 10.15 -6.94
C VAL A 118 -11.91 11.51 -7.22
N ASP A 119 -12.64 12.40 -7.86
CA ASP A 119 -12.16 13.76 -8.18
C ASP A 119 -10.79 13.76 -8.89
N GLY A 120 -10.58 12.82 -9.80
CA GLY A 120 -9.33 12.67 -10.54
C GLY A 120 -8.20 11.99 -9.77
N ILE A 121 -8.43 11.57 -8.54
CA ILE A 121 -7.45 10.87 -7.70
C ILE A 121 -7.77 9.37 -7.73
N THR A 122 -6.78 8.55 -8.07
CA THR A 122 -6.91 7.09 -8.01
C THR A 122 -6.62 6.63 -6.59
N ILE A 123 -7.58 6.00 -5.94
CA ILE A 123 -7.39 5.43 -4.60
C ILE A 123 -7.34 3.90 -4.68
N ILE A 124 -6.36 3.34 -4.01
CA ILE A 124 -6.06 1.90 -4.05
C ILE A 124 -5.87 1.39 -2.64
N ASN A 125 -6.67 0.40 -2.27
CA ASN A 125 -6.49 -0.37 -1.05
C ASN A 125 -6.15 -1.80 -1.45
N PRO A 126 -4.99 -2.35 -1.04
CA PRO A 126 -4.58 -3.69 -1.45
C PRO A 126 -5.36 -4.81 -0.75
N GLY A 127 -6.21 -4.48 0.24
CA GLY A 127 -6.80 -5.46 1.12
C GLY A 127 -5.85 -5.89 2.22
N ASN A 128 -6.16 -6.98 2.90
CA ASN A 128 -5.34 -7.52 3.96
C ASN A 128 -4.65 -8.82 3.51
N ALA A 129 -3.63 -9.22 4.28
CA ALA A 129 -2.93 -10.50 4.08
C ALA A 129 -2.76 -11.25 5.40
N GLU A 130 -3.58 -10.98 6.39
CA GLU A 130 -3.51 -11.65 7.68
C GLU A 130 -3.88 -13.15 7.57
N ARG A 131 -3.30 -13.96 8.46
CA ARG A 131 -3.39 -15.43 8.37
C ARG A 131 -4.84 -15.95 8.39
N TYR A 132 -5.66 -15.40 9.26
CA TYR A 132 -7.05 -15.83 9.45
C TYR A 132 -8.06 -14.94 8.73
N GLY A 133 -7.55 -13.99 7.95
CA GLY A 133 -8.38 -13.15 7.11
C GLY A 133 -8.97 -13.92 5.95
N THR A 134 -10.17 -13.54 5.55
CA THR A 134 -10.77 -13.99 4.31
C THR A 134 -10.35 -13.02 3.19
N ASN A 135 -10.30 -13.52 1.96
CA ASN A 135 -10.00 -12.70 0.79
C ASN A 135 -8.66 -11.96 0.88
N LYS A 136 -7.61 -12.67 1.26
CA LYS A 136 -6.24 -12.11 1.22
C LYS A 136 -5.92 -11.61 -0.17
N SER A 137 -5.25 -10.47 -0.23
CA SER A 137 -4.91 -9.84 -1.51
C SER A 137 -3.74 -8.88 -1.37
N PHE A 138 -3.21 -8.51 -2.51
CA PHE A 138 -2.28 -7.39 -2.65
C PHE A 138 -2.63 -6.65 -3.94
N SER A 139 -2.12 -5.44 -4.10
CA SER A 139 -2.29 -4.71 -5.37
C SER A 139 -0.99 -4.75 -6.16
N TYR A 140 -1.13 -4.97 -7.46
CA TYR A 140 -0.05 -4.87 -8.42
C TYR A 140 -0.35 -3.71 -9.36
N CYS A 141 0.57 -2.76 -9.43
CA CYS A 141 0.37 -1.54 -10.21
C CYS A 141 1.49 -1.37 -11.24
N VAL A 142 1.15 -0.80 -12.37
CA VAL A 142 2.11 -0.36 -13.38
C VAL A 142 1.91 1.13 -13.61
N VAL A 143 2.98 1.89 -13.48
CA VAL A 143 2.99 3.33 -13.79
C VAL A 143 3.75 3.54 -15.08
N SER A 144 3.13 4.21 -16.04
CA SER A 144 3.74 4.58 -17.31
C SER A 144 3.36 6.03 -17.61
N GLY A 145 4.36 6.91 -17.58
CA GLY A 145 4.10 8.34 -17.66
C GLY A 145 3.25 8.80 -16.47
N GLU A 146 2.21 9.56 -16.74
CA GLU A 146 1.29 10.05 -15.71
C GLU A 146 0.08 9.12 -15.50
N LYS A 147 0.21 7.85 -15.86
CA LYS A 147 -0.88 6.89 -15.82
C LYS A 147 -0.55 5.70 -14.94
N ILE A 148 -1.48 5.33 -14.05
CA ILE A 148 -1.37 4.13 -13.24
C ILE A 148 -2.47 3.14 -13.62
N THR A 149 -2.07 1.88 -13.78
CA THR A 149 -3.00 0.76 -13.96
C THR A 149 -2.78 -0.20 -12.80
N ALA A 150 -3.84 -0.57 -12.12
CA ALA A 150 -3.77 -1.40 -10.93
C ALA A 150 -4.74 -2.57 -11.01
N VAL A 151 -4.35 -3.68 -10.41
CA VAL A 151 -5.20 -4.86 -10.22
C VAL A 151 -5.09 -5.33 -8.78
N ILE A 152 -6.16 -5.93 -8.28
CA ILE A 152 -6.15 -6.65 -7.01
C ILE A 152 -5.86 -8.12 -7.31
N ASN A 153 -4.78 -8.61 -6.74
CA ASN A 153 -4.34 -9.98 -6.94
C ASN A 153 -4.61 -10.79 -5.67
N LYS A 154 -5.33 -11.90 -5.82
CA LYS A 154 -5.70 -12.78 -4.70
C LYS A 154 -4.79 -14.00 -4.55
N ASN A 155 -3.75 -14.12 -5.38
CA ASN A 155 -2.76 -15.19 -5.30
C ASN A 155 -1.70 -14.88 -4.23
N ILE A 156 -2.13 -14.88 -2.99
CA ILE A 156 -1.30 -14.64 -1.81
C ILE A 156 -1.80 -15.55 -0.69
N ASP A 157 -0.89 -16.29 -0.07
CA ASP A 157 -1.24 -17.24 0.98
C ASP A 157 -0.83 -16.69 2.37
#